data_5b00bc74eb4f707b7fa5a06d61f5a686
#
_entry.id   5b00bc74eb4f707b7fa5a06d61f5a686
#
_cell.length_a   1.000
_cell.length_b   1.000
_cell.length_c   1.000
_cell.angle_alpha   90.00
_cell.angle_beta   90.00
_cell.angle_gamma   90.00
#
_symmetry.space_group_name_H-M   'P 1'
#
loop_
_entity.id
_entity.type
_entity.pdbx_description
1 polymer ?
#
loop_
_entity_poly.entity_id
_entity_poly.type
_entity_poly.pdbx_seq_one_letter_code
_entity_poly.pdbx_strand_id
1 'polypeptide(L)'
;ESLRKMITIEDINNGFNKVSISLTEGQESKFTGENEESNIVVHSKQDSTFAVISDIDDTIQKSDVVDKGKLLQNIFLKNYTTQKRIYGMPELLNALDKNNDSNINGDIFYVSGSPINLSERIQNFLSYNTFPNGSIGLKKLGVGSQSDSLTHQEEYKLGKIRAILNSFPKKKFLLFGDSGEKDPEIYGQISKEF
;
A
#
# COMPACT_ATOMS: atom_id res chain seq x y z
N GLU A 1 19.63 4.42 12.55
CA GLU A 1 21.01 4.84 12.21
C GLU A 1 21.78 3.77 11.42
N SER A 2 21.56 2.47 11.68
CA SER A 2 22.25 1.38 10.98
C SER A 2 21.80 1.21 9.51
N LEU A 3 20.52 1.36 9.19
CA LEU A 3 20.02 1.21 7.82
C LEU A 3 20.52 2.32 6.87
N ARG A 4 20.70 3.55 7.34
CA ARG A 4 21.25 4.65 6.53
C ARG A 4 22.69 4.43 6.06
N LYS A 5 23.45 3.59 6.75
CA LYS A 5 24.84 3.27 6.40
C LYS A 5 24.97 2.14 5.37
N MET A 6 23.88 1.41 5.08
CA MET A 6 23.91 0.26 4.18
C MET A 6 23.36 0.54 2.77
N ILE A 7 22.73 1.70 2.57
CA ILE A 7 22.17 2.07 1.27
C ILE A 7 22.98 3.25 0.74
N THR A 8 23.83 3.02 -0.23
CA THR A 8 24.49 4.08 -1.00
C THR A 8 23.48 4.69 -1.95
N ILE A 9 23.30 6.02 -1.84
CA ILE A 9 22.30 6.78 -2.62
C ILE A 9 22.59 6.73 -4.13
N GLU A 10 23.79 6.40 -4.54
CA GLU A 10 24.23 6.34 -5.94
C GLU A 10 23.60 5.19 -6.74
N ASP A 11 23.14 4.14 -6.06
CA ASP A 11 22.55 2.95 -6.70
C ASP A 11 21.00 2.97 -6.71
N ILE A 12 20.38 4.03 -6.19
CA ILE A 12 18.93 4.12 -6.08
C ILE A 12 18.37 4.88 -7.28
N ASN A 13 17.66 4.17 -8.14
CA ASN A 13 16.89 4.75 -9.23
C ASN A 13 15.47 5.13 -8.78
N ASN A 14 14.85 6.11 -9.45
CA ASN A 14 13.42 6.35 -9.25
C ASN A 14 12.61 5.09 -9.62
N GLY A 15 11.60 4.78 -8.84
CA GLY A 15 10.75 3.61 -9.03
C GLY A 15 11.07 2.45 -8.08
N PHE A 16 10.82 1.23 -8.52
CA PHE A 16 11.07 0.02 -7.71
C PHE A 16 12.54 -0.35 -7.68
N ASN A 17 13.07 -0.44 -6.48
CA ASN A 17 14.44 -0.89 -6.23
C ASN A 17 14.40 -2.14 -5.34
N LYS A 18 15.17 -3.15 -5.73
CA LYS A 18 15.32 -4.37 -4.94
C LYS A 18 16.36 -4.14 -3.85
N VAL A 19 15.99 -4.42 -2.62
CA VAL A 19 16.89 -4.31 -1.46
C VAL A 19 17.05 -5.70 -0.86
N SER A 20 18.28 -6.15 -0.78
CA SER A 20 18.65 -7.38 -0.08
C SER A 20 19.20 -7.04 1.29
N ILE A 21 18.67 -7.65 2.34
CA ILE A 21 19.19 -7.55 3.69
C ILE A 21 19.94 -8.83 3.99
N SER A 22 21.26 -8.73 4.17
CA SER A 22 22.10 -9.83 4.62
C SER A 22 22.65 -9.54 6.02
N LEU A 23 22.75 -10.60 6.83
CA LEU A 23 23.44 -10.51 8.13
C LEU A 23 24.95 -10.64 7.89
N THR A 24 25.72 -9.69 8.41
CA THR A 24 27.18 -9.79 8.42
C THR A 24 27.62 -10.64 9.62
N GLU A 25 28.67 -11.45 9.41
CA GLU A 25 29.28 -12.26 10.47
C GLU A 25 29.59 -11.44 11.73
N GLY A 26 29.22 -11.96 12.90
CA GLY A 26 29.51 -11.35 14.20
C GLY A 26 28.30 -10.74 14.90
N GLN A 27 27.14 -10.69 14.30
CA GLN A 27 25.89 -10.37 15.01
C GLN A 27 25.12 -11.66 15.27
N GLU A 28 25.17 -12.15 16.52
CA GLU A 28 24.22 -13.16 16.99
C GLU A 28 22.82 -12.55 16.96
N SER A 29 22.16 -12.66 15.84
CA SER A 29 20.82 -12.14 15.67
C SER A 29 19.81 -13.24 15.99
N LYS A 30 18.70 -12.83 16.58
CA LYS A 30 17.51 -13.68 16.75
C LYS A 30 16.79 -13.93 15.41
N PHE A 31 17.37 -13.56 14.29
CA PHE A 31 16.84 -13.79 12.96
C PHE A 31 17.42 -15.09 12.41
N THR A 32 16.57 -16.09 12.26
CA THR A 32 16.87 -17.39 11.65
C THR A 32 16.40 -17.40 10.19
N GLY A 33 16.63 -16.33 9.45
CA GLY A 33 16.21 -16.22 8.05
C GLY A 33 17.40 -16.23 7.10
N GLU A 34 17.24 -16.87 5.96
CA GLU A 34 18.07 -16.67 4.78
C GLU A 34 17.90 -15.20 4.31
N ASN A 35 18.77 -14.72 3.42
CA ASN A 35 18.72 -13.35 2.89
C ASN A 35 17.28 -12.98 2.45
N GLU A 36 16.69 -11.98 3.10
CA GLU A 36 15.39 -11.49 2.69
C GLU A 36 15.54 -10.36 1.66
N GLU A 37 14.83 -10.50 0.57
CA GLU A 37 14.73 -9.48 -0.46
C GLU A 37 13.42 -8.70 -0.30
N SER A 38 13.50 -7.38 -0.34
CA SER A 38 12.35 -6.51 -0.33
C SER A 38 12.43 -5.47 -1.43
N ASN A 39 11.30 -4.94 -1.83
CA ASN A 39 11.24 -3.85 -2.78
C ASN A 39 10.99 -2.53 -2.05
N ILE A 40 11.76 -1.50 -2.40
CA ILE A 40 11.48 -0.12 -2.01
C ILE A 40 11.11 0.68 -3.26
N VAL A 41 10.17 1.60 -3.09
CA VAL A 41 9.81 2.55 -4.14
C VAL A 41 10.43 3.89 -3.79
N VAL A 42 11.16 4.47 -4.74
CA VAL A 42 11.79 5.77 -4.59
C VAL A 42 11.14 6.74 -5.55
N HIS A 43 10.63 7.84 -5.04
CA HIS A 43 10.03 8.91 -5.82
C HIS A 43 10.79 10.22 -5.64
N SER A 44 10.94 10.97 -6.74
CA SER A 44 11.44 12.34 -6.67
C SER A 44 10.35 13.28 -6.16
N LYS A 45 10.70 14.17 -5.23
CA LYS A 45 9.81 15.24 -4.76
C LYS A 45 9.49 16.28 -5.86
N GLN A 46 10.27 16.31 -6.93
CA GLN A 46 10.09 17.21 -8.06
C GLN A 46 9.20 16.62 -9.15
N ASP A 47 8.87 15.34 -9.03
CA ASP A 47 8.02 14.64 -9.98
C ASP A 47 6.61 15.27 -9.97
N SER A 48 6.17 15.71 -11.14
CA SER A 48 4.88 16.38 -11.38
C SER A 48 3.90 15.49 -12.17
N THR A 49 4.25 14.22 -12.36
CA THR A 49 3.35 13.22 -12.94
C THR A 49 2.15 12.94 -12.02
N PHE A 50 1.24 12.09 -12.43
CA PHE A 50 0.17 11.67 -11.55
C PHE A 50 0.53 10.38 -10.81
N ALA A 51 -0.19 10.13 -9.71
CA ALA A 51 -0.17 8.88 -8.98
C ALA A 51 -1.60 8.45 -8.65
N VAL A 52 -1.75 7.19 -8.29
CA VAL A 52 -3.04 6.61 -7.89
C VAL A 52 -3.01 6.30 -6.40
N ILE A 53 -4.05 6.67 -5.68
CA ILE A 53 -4.36 6.14 -4.36
C ILE A 53 -5.62 5.29 -4.50
N SER A 54 -5.51 4.01 -4.22
CA SER A 54 -6.63 3.07 -4.28
C SER A 54 -6.89 2.44 -2.93
N ASP A 55 -8.13 2.41 -2.53
CA ASP A 55 -8.59 1.49 -1.50
C ASP A 55 -8.50 0.04 -2.00
N ILE A 56 -8.60 -0.92 -1.09
CA ILE A 56 -8.46 -2.35 -1.36
C ILE A 56 -9.83 -3.05 -1.29
N ASP A 57 -10.49 -2.95 -0.15
CA ASP A 57 -11.70 -3.71 0.14
C ASP A 57 -12.90 -3.12 -0.62
N ASP A 58 -13.59 -3.96 -1.40
CA ASP A 58 -14.69 -3.60 -2.32
C ASP A 58 -14.32 -2.59 -3.43
N THR A 59 -13.04 -2.21 -3.52
CA THR A 59 -12.49 -1.39 -4.61
C THR A 59 -11.68 -2.23 -5.61
N ILE A 60 -10.76 -3.07 -5.14
CA ILE A 60 -9.96 -3.95 -6.00
C ILE A 60 -10.21 -5.43 -5.72
N GLN A 61 -10.58 -5.79 -4.50
CA GLN A 61 -11.03 -7.13 -4.12
C GLN A 61 -12.44 -7.10 -3.56
N LYS A 62 -13.27 -8.13 -3.84
CA LYS A 62 -14.61 -8.23 -3.26
C LYS A 62 -14.52 -8.69 -1.82
N SER A 63 -15.08 -7.92 -0.91
CA SER A 63 -15.40 -8.41 0.43
C SER A 63 -16.77 -9.07 0.37
N ASP A 64 -16.84 -10.40 0.45
CA ASP A 64 -18.14 -11.13 0.44
C ASP A 64 -18.88 -11.01 1.79
N VAL A 65 -18.67 -9.95 2.58
CA VAL A 65 -19.17 -9.88 3.96
C VAL A 65 -19.76 -8.51 4.28
N VAL A 66 -21.06 -8.51 4.57
CA VAL A 66 -21.83 -7.34 5.00
C VAL A 66 -21.52 -6.92 6.45
N ASP A 67 -20.94 -7.80 7.27
CA ASP A 67 -20.67 -7.59 8.69
C ASP A 67 -19.18 -7.40 8.95
N LYS A 68 -18.78 -6.18 9.28
CA LYS A 68 -17.37 -5.78 9.50
C LYS A 68 -16.68 -6.59 10.61
N GLY A 69 -17.41 -7.09 11.61
CA GLY A 69 -16.86 -7.96 12.66
C GLY A 69 -16.51 -9.35 12.15
N LYS A 70 -17.27 -9.86 11.19
CA LYS A 70 -17.03 -11.14 10.52
C LYS A 70 -16.05 -10.99 9.34
N LEU A 71 -15.89 -9.77 8.83
CA LEU A 71 -14.95 -9.46 7.75
C LEU A 71 -13.53 -9.89 8.13
N LEU A 72 -13.05 -9.49 9.30
CA LEU A 72 -11.71 -9.84 9.77
C LEU A 72 -11.51 -11.36 9.89
N GLN A 73 -12.50 -12.09 10.45
CA GLN A 73 -12.40 -13.55 10.56
C GLN A 73 -12.39 -14.23 9.20
N ASN A 74 -13.23 -13.79 8.26
CA ASN A 74 -13.30 -14.38 6.92
C ASN A 74 -12.10 -14.01 6.04
N ILE A 75 -11.53 -12.83 6.20
CA ILE A 75 -10.30 -12.42 5.53
C ILE A 75 -9.15 -13.33 5.96
N PHE A 76 -9.06 -13.71 7.23
CA PHE A 76 -8.03 -14.65 7.71
C PHE A 76 -8.18 -16.07 7.17
N LEU A 77 -9.40 -16.47 6.81
CA LEU A 77 -9.71 -17.85 6.40
C LEU A 77 -9.66 -18.08 4.88
N LYS A 78 -9.82 -17.03 4.06
CA LYS A 78 -9.82 -17.18 2.60
C LYS A 78 -8.41 -17.16 2.04
N ASN A 79 -8.10 -18.10 1.17
CA ASN A 79 -6.87 -18.10 0.39
C ASN A 79 -6.91 -16.95 -0.65
N TYR A 80 -5.79 -16.25 -0.87
CA TYR A 80 -5.68 -15.18 -1.88
C TYR A 80 -6.04 -15.64 -3.29
N THR A 81 -5.87 -16.93 -3.63
CA THR A 81 -6.24 -17.50 -4.94
C THR A 81 -7.74 -17.65 -5.14
N THR A 82 -8.53 -17.71 -4.05
CA THR A 82 -10.00 -17.81 -4.08
C THR A 82 -10.69 -16.46 -3.88
N GLN A 83 -9.94 -15.43 -3.51
CA GLN A 83 -10.43 -14.08 -3.35
C GLN A 83 -10.75 -13.47 -4.72
N LYS A 84 -11.98 -12.99 -4.91
CA LYS A 84 -12.42 -12.41 -6.17
C LYS A 84 -11.92 -10.97 -6.31
N ARG A 85 -11.35 -10.66 -7.46
CA ARG A 85 -11.03 -9.29 -7.85
C ARG A 85 -12.28 -8.54 -8.33
N ILE A 86 -12.28 -7.22 -8.24
CA ILE A 86 -13.22 -6.38 -8.96
C ILE A 86 -12.83 -6.39 -10.44
N TYR A 87 -13.78 -6.71 -11.31
CA TYR A 87 -13.54 -6.84 -12.74
C TYR A 87 -13.12 -5.51 -13.36
N GLY A 88 -12.09 -5.54 -14.21
CA GLY A 88 -11.57 -4.37 -14.90
C GLY A 88 -10.56 -3.54 -14.10
N MET A 89 -10.48 -3.70 -12.78
CA MET A 89 -9.56 -2.90 -11.95
C MET A 89 -8.08 -3.20 -12.20
N PRO A 90 -7.62 -4.45 -12.35
CA PRO A 90 -6.22 -4.69 -12.71
C PRO A 90 -5.84 -4.05 -14.04
N GLU A 91 -6.72 -4.17 -15.04
CA GLU A 91 -6.52 -3.61 -16.37
C GLU A 91 -6.46 -2.08 -16.33
N LEU A 92 -7.37 -1.46 -15.57
CA LEU A 92 -7.41 0.00 -15.38
C LEU A 92 -6.15 0.51 -14.67
N LEU A 93 -5.79 -0.08 -13.53
CA LEU A 93 -4.62 0.38 -12.76
C LEU A 93 -3.31 0.16 -13.53
N ASN A 94 -3.18 -0.96 -14.25
CA ASN A 94 -2.03 -1.18 -15.14
C ASN A 94 -1.96 -0.18 -16.30
N ALA A 95 -3.11 0.21 -16.86
CA ALA A 95 -3.15 1.21 -17.91
C ALA A 95 -2.73 2.59 -17.38
N LEU A 96 -3.17 2.95 -16.17
CA LEU A 96 -2.76 4.19 -15.52
C LEU A 96 -1.26 4.20 -15.19
N ASP A 97 -0.74 3.11 -14.62
CA ASP A 97 0.68 2.97 -14.28
C ASP A 97 1.58 3.06 -15.51
N LYS A 98 1.20 2.42 -16.62
CA LYS A 98 1.97 2.43 -17.88
C LYS A 98 1.89 3.74 -18.66
N ASN A 99 0.77 4.46 -18.55
CA ASN A 99 0.57 5.73 -19.27
C ASN A 99 1.03 6.95 -18.45
N ASN A 100 1.54 6.72 -17.27
CA ASN A 100 2.22 7.77 -16.54
C ASN A 100 3.57 8.05 -17.21
N ASP A 101 3.81 9.29 -17.61
CA ASP A 101 4.99 9.73 -18.38
C ASP A 101 6.33 9.58 -17.61
N SER A 102 6.25 9.14 -16.39
CA SER A 102 7.41 8.73 -15.63
C SER A 102 7.84 7.33 -16.08
N ASN A 103 9.09 7.16 -16.48
CA ASN A 103 9.73 5.84 -16.55
C ASN A 103 9.80 5.14 -15.18
N ILE A 104 8.90 5.50 -14.28
CA ILE A 104 8.85 5.12 -12.88
C ILE A 104 7.63 4.23 -12.70
N ASN A 105 7.84 2.93 -12.63
CA ASN A 105 6.82 2.01 -12.13
C ASN A 105 6.66 2.24 -10.62
N GLY A 106 5.42 2.22 -10.12
CA GLY A 106 5.16 2.27 -8.67
C GLY A 106 4.45 3.52 -8.17
N ASP A 107 3.82 4.26 -9.06
CA ASP A 107 2.97 5.39 -8.70
C ASP A 107 1.58 4.98 -8.16
N ILE A 108 1.45 3.74 -7.69
CA ILE A 108 0.24 3.22 -7.07
C ILE A 108 0.43 3.10 -5.56
N PHE A 109 -0.47 3.68 -4.81
CA PHE A 109 -0.55 3.61 -3.36
C PHE A 109 -1.84 2.89 -2.97
N TYR A 110 -1.73 1.69 -2.44
CA TYR A 110 -2.87 0.94 -1.89
C TYR A 110 -3.03 1.32 -0.42
N VAL A 111 -4.19 1.84 -0.03
CA VAL A 111 -4.47 2.28 1.36
C VAL A 111 -5.73 1.60 1.85
N SER A 112 -5.61 0.74 2.87
CA SER A 112 -6.75 0.03 3.46
C SER A 112 -6.73 0.11 4.99
N GLY A 113 -7.92 0.11 5.57
CA GLY A 113 -8.12 -0.08 7.01
C GLY A 113 -7.83 -1.51 7.50
N SER A 114 -7.48 -2.42 6.61
CA SER A 114 -7.10 -3.79 6.95
C SER A 114 -5.83 -3.86 7.79
N PRO A 115 -5.72 -4.85 8.70
CA PRO A 115 -4.56 -5.00 9.58
C PRO A 115 -3.25 -5.33 8.84
N ILE A 116 -2.13 -4.82 9.35
CA ILE A 116 -0.79 -5.00 8.75
C ILE A 116 -0.35 -6.48 8.66
N ASN A 117 -0.84 -7.33 9.53
CA ASN A 117 -0.57 -8.78 9.47
C ASN A 117 -1.20 -9.47 8.24
N LEU A 118 -2.02 -8.76 7.47
CA LEU A 118 -2.53 -9.21 6.17
C LEU A 118 -1.65 -8.77 4.99
N SER A 119 -0.54 -8.09 5.23
CA SER A 119 0.31 -7.51 4.18
C SER A 119 0.77 -8.54 3.14
N GLU A 120 1.29 -9.68 3.58
CA GLU A 120 1.74 -10.76 2.71
C GLU A 120 0.59 -11.30 1.84
N ARG A 121 -0.57 -11.53 2.46
CA ARG A 121 -1.75 -12.02 1.75
C ARG A 121 -2.24 -11.03 0.69
N ILE A 122 -2.24 -9.74 1.01
CA ILE A 122 -2.63 -8.68 0.07
C ILE A 122 -1.61 -8.60 -1.06
N GLN A 123 -0.31 -8.65 -0.78
CA GLN A 123 0.73 -8.70 -1.81
C GLN A 123 0.55 -9.89 -2.75
N ASN A 124 0.30 -11.07 -2.20
CA ASN A 124 0.05 -12.29 -2.97
C ASN A 124 -1.23 -12.17 -3.82
N PHE A 125 -2.30 -11.55 -3.29
CA PHE A 125 -3.51 -11.27 -4.06
C PHE A 125 -3.27 -10.31 -5.22
N LEU A 126 -2.55 -9.21 -4.99
CA LEU A 126 -2.18 -8.24 -6.03
C LEU A 126 -1.38 -8.91 -7.15
N SER A 127 -0.35 -9.66 -6.77
CA SER A 127 0.52 -10.37 -7.72
C SER A 127 -0.25 -11.43 -8.51
N TYR A 128 -1.04 -12.28 -7.85
CA TYR A 128 -1.83 -13.34 -8.48
C TYR A 128 -2.85 -12.79 -9.48
N ASN A 129 -3.45 -11.64 -9.19
CA ASN A 129 -4.44 -10.98 -10.05
C ASN A 129 -3.85 -9.96 -11.01
N THR A 130 -2.51 -9.92 -11.16
CA THR A 130 -1.80 -9.04 -12.09
C THR A 130 -2.03 -7.54 -11.87
N PHE A 131 -2.27 -7.11 -10.65
CA PHE A 131 -2.28 -5.70 -10.29
C PHE A 131 -0.87 -5.10 -10.39
N PRO A 132 -0.74 -3.80 -10.71
CA PRO A 132 0.56 -3.16 -10.70
C PRO A 132 1.16 -3.15 -9.29
N ASN A 133 2.48 -3.23 -9.21
CA ASN A 133 3.18 -3.08 -7.95
C ASN A 133 2.95 -1.68 -7.37
N GLY A 134 2.89 -1.59 -6.04
CA GLY A 134 2.66 -0.30 -5.37
C GLY A 134 2.98 -0.36 -3.88
N SER A 135 3.01 0.81 -3.27
CA SER A 135 3.16 0.92 -1.83
C SER A 135 1.86 0.53 -1.13
N ILE A 136 1.94 -0.30 -0.09
CA ILE A 136 0.76 -0.78 0.65
C ILE A 136 0.75 -0.16 2.05
N GLY A 137 -0.26 0.65 2.33
CA GLY A 137 -0.52 1.25 3.63
C GLY A 137 -1.63 0.50 4.37
N LEU A 138 -1.27 -0.23 5.43
CA LEU A 138 -2.18 -1.00 6.27
C LEU A 138 -2.13 -0.53 7.71
N LYS A 139 -3.21 -0.80 8.44
CA LYS A 139 -3.40 -0.39 9.81
C LYS A 139 -2.60 -1.25 10.78
N LYS A 140 -1.85 -0.61 11.70
CA LYS A 140 -1.17 -1.33 12.79
C LYS A 140 -2.18 -1.64 13.90
N LEU A 141 -2.41 -2.92 14.16
CA LEU A 141 -3.14 -3.38 15.32
C LEU A 141 -2.14 -3.73 16.42
N GLY A 142 -2.30 -3.13 17.60
CA GLY A 142 -1.42 -3.41 18.74
C GLY A 142 -2.03 -2.93 20.06
N VAL A 143 -1.50 -3.43 21.16
CA VAL A 143 -1.85 -2.98 22.50
C VAL A 143 -0.89 -1.85 22.88
N GLY A 144 -1.38 -0.61 22.94
CA GLY A 144 -0.59 0.54 23.36
C GLY A 144 -0.94 1.83 22.61
N SER A 145 -0.30 2.93 23.00
CA SER A 145 -0.54 4.28 22.47
C SER A 145 -0.19 4.49 20.99
N GLN A 146 0.41 3.51 20.34
CA GLN A 146 0.72 3.52 18.90
C GLN A 146 -0.17 2.57 18.09
N SER A 147 -1.17 1.95 18.71
CA SER A 147 -2.13 1.09 17.99
C SER A 147 -3.27 1.93 17.46
N ASP A 148 -3.55 1.80 16.18
CA ASP A 148 -4.75 2.37 15.58
C ASP A 148 -5.97 1.60 16.09
N SER A 149 -6.95 2.30 16.64
CA SER A 149 -8.22 1.68 17.09
C SER A 149 -8.97 1.07 15.90
N LEU A 150 -9.60 -0.10 16.11
CA LEU A 150 -10.45 -0.74 15.08
C LEU A 150 -11.62 0.16 14.65
N THR A 151 -11.99 1.13 15.48
CA THR A 151 -13.15 2.01 15.26
C THR A 151 -12.84 3.27 14.45
N HIS A 152 -11.56 3.61 14.21
CA HIS A 152 -11.14 4.85 13.56
C HIS A 152 -10.52 4.59 12.17
N GLN A 153 -11.20 3.85 11.30
CA GLN A 153 -10.72 3.60 9.92
C GLN A 153 -10.63 4.88 9.10
N GLU A 154 -11.58 5.79 9.26
CA GLU A 154 -11.63 7.08 8.57
C GLU A 154 -10.42 7.94 8.92
N GLU A 155 -10.12 8.13 10.20
CA GLU A 155 -8.96 8.90 10.66
C GLU A 155 -7.65 8.29 10.16
N TYR A 156 -7.55 6.96 10.15
CA TYR A 156 -6.39 6.25 9.62
C TYR A 156 -6.20 6.52 8.13
N LYS A 157 -7.25 6.31 7.30
CA LYS A 157 -7.19 6.56 5.85
C LYS A 157 -6.84 8.03 5.57
N LEU A 158 -7.50 8.99 6.23
CA LEU A 158 -7.20 10.42 6.12
C LEU A 158 -5.74 10.72 6.44
N GLY A 159 -5.22 10.22 7.56
CA GLY A 159 -3.84 10.42 7.97
C GLY A 159 -2.83 9.86 6.96
N LYS A 160 -3.09 8.66 6.42
CA LYS A 160 -2.24 8.03 5.41
C LYS A 160 -2.25 8.81 4.09
N ILE A 161 -3.43 9.18 3.61
CA ILE A 161 -3.56 9.92 2.35
C ILE A 161 -2.89 11.29 2.48
N ARG A 162 -3.12 12.04 3.57
CA ARG A 162 -2.42 13.32 3.83
C ARG A 162 -0.90 13.17 3.84
N ALA A 163 -0.39 12.11 4.46
CA ALA A 163 1.04 11.84 4.49
C ALA A 163 1.61 11.60 3.07
N ILE A 164 0.87 10.87 2.22
CA ILE A 164 1.25 10.64 0.82
C ILE A 164 1.25 11.98 0.05
N LEU A 165 0.16 12.75 0.09
CA LEU A 165 0.05 14.00 -0.64
C LEU A 165 1.12 15.03 -0.20
N ASN A 166 1.34 15.16 1.10
CA ASN A 166 2.40 16.04 1.64
C ASN A 166 3.82 15.61 1.22
N SER A 167 4.02 14.30 1.02
CA SER A 167 5.32 13.80 0.55
C SER A 167 5.60 14.13 -0.91
N PHE A 168 4.54 14.32 -1.71
CA PHE A 168 4.62 14.56 -3.15
C PHE A 168 3.79 15.77 -3.60
N PRO A 169 4.18 16.99 -3.17
CA PRO A 169 3.36 18.19 -3.32
C PRO A 169 3.15 18.66 -4.76
N LYS A 170 3.89 18.09 -5.72
CA LYS A 170 3.77 18.42 -7.15
C LYS A 170 3.02 17.36 -7.96
N LYS A 171 2.79 16.17 -7.41
CA LYS A 171 2.02 15.13 -8.07
C LYS A 171 0.53 15.42 -8.05
N LYS A 172 -0.14 15.03 -9.10
CA LYS A 172 -1.61 14.94 -9.14
C LYS A 172 -2.03 13.55 -8.71
N PHE A 173 -3.14 13.43 -7.99
CA PHE A 173 -3.60 12.15 -7.48
C PHE A 173 -4.98 11.79 -8.01
N LEU A 174 -5.11 10.53 -8.46
CA LEU A 174 -6.39 9.90 -8.77
C LEU A 174 -6.76 9.02 -7.57
N LEU A 175 -7.96 9.20 -7.03
CA LEU A 175 -8.43 8.50 -5.85
C LEU A 175 -9.51 7.50 -6.25
N PHE A 176 -9.32 6.22 -5.92
CA PHE A 176 -10.26 5.13 -6.16
C PHE A 176 -10.70 4.54 -4.83
N GLY A 177 -12.00 4.43 -4.64
CA GLY A 177 -12.59 3.93 -3.40
C GLY A 177 -13.99 3.39 -3.59
N ASP A 178 -14.46 2.73 -2.57
CA ASP A 178 -15.79 2.14 -2.49
C ASP A 178 -16.83 3.15 -1.98
N SER A 179 -18.05 3.09 -2.53
CA SER A 179 -19.16 3.93 -2.09
C SER A 179 -19.95 3.36 -0.90
N GLY A 180 -19.72 2.12 -0.52
CA GLY A 180 -20.33 1.47 0.65
C GLY A 180 -19.60 1.76 1.96
N GLU A 181 -18.38 2.30 1.88
CA GLU A 181 -17.60 2.79 3.01
C GLU A 181 -17.58 4.32 3.10
N LYS A 182 -16.59 4.87 3.82
CA LYS A 182 -16.41 6.31 4.02
C LYS A 182 -15.48 6.97 3.00
N ASP A 183 -15.11 6.26 1.94
CA ASP A 183 -14.19 6.79 0.94
C ASP A 183 -14.70 8.06 0.25
N PRO A 184 -15.99 8.19 -0.11
CA PRO A 184 -16.49 9.44 -0.69
C PRO A 184 -16.30 10.66 0.23
N GLU A 185 -16.58 10.51 1.53
CA GLU A 185 -16.41 11.58 2.51
C GLU A 185 -14.93 11.90 2.74
N ILE A 186 -14.08 10.87 2.85
CA ILE A 186 -12.63 11.00 3.00
C ILE A 186 -12.04 11.74 1.80
N TYR A 187 -12.35 11.30 0.59
CA TYR A 187 -11.82 11.90 -0.64
C TYR A 187 -12.38 13.31 -0.87
N GLY A 188 -13.66 13.54 -0.52
CA GLY A 188 -14.26 14.88 -0.54
C GLY A 188 -13.62 15.84 0.45
N GLN A 189 -13.14 15.36 1.59
CA GLN A 189 -12.37 16.15 2.53
C GLN A 189 -10.96 16.44 2.00
N ILE A 190 -10.24 15.41 1.54
CA ILE A 190 -8.90 15.53 0.97
C ILE A 190 -8.87 16.53 -0.19
N SER A 191 -9.84 16.46 -1.11
CA SER A 191 -9.92 17.38 -2.27
C SER A 191 -10.20 18.85 -1.93
N LYS A 192 -10.59 19.14 -0.68
CA LYS A 192 -10.73 20.53 -0.17
C LYS A 192 -9.48 21.01 0.54
N GLU A 193 -8.64 20.10 1.00
CA GLU A 193 -7.41 20.41 1.74
C GLU A 193 -6.21 20.62 0.81
N PHE A 194 -6.22 19.96 -0.35
CA PHE A 194 -5.14 19.91 -1.35
C PHE A 194 -5.61 20.37 -2.73
#